data_ba244805d71419d25e222835ad76a1be
#
_entry.id   ba244805d71419d25e222835ad76a1be
#
_cell.length_a   1.000
_cell.length_b   1.000
_cell.length_c   1.000
_cell.angle_alpha   90.00
_cell.angle_beta   90.00
_cell.angle_gamma   90.00
#
_symmetry.space_group_name_H-M   'P 1'
#
loop_
_entity.id
_entity.type
_entity.pdbx_description
1 polymer ?
#
loop_
_entity_poly.entity_id
_entity_poly.type
_entity_poly.pdbx_seq_one_letter_code
_entity_poly.pdbx_strand_id
1 'polypeptide(L)'
;MQTLTKLTLAALIWTAPASAETVKGLRTPGEFDSIADQTARSTALFEEMFVVIESPRCLNCHPVGDVPMQGDAMQPHQPPVVRGVGDFGATGMRCSTCHGAENVTFTTGEGSIPGHEPWQLAPIEMGWIGLTAAEVCAQLKDPARNGNRTLADLHEHNATDGLVGWGWEPGEGRTPAPGTQEIFGDLTQAWIDTGAACPAT
;
A
#
# COMPACT_ATOMS: atom_id res chain seq x y z
N MET A 1 -46.81 30.38 46.60
CA MET A 1 -45.53 29.66 46.45
C MET A 1 -45.70 28.62 45.38
N GLN A 2 -45.21 28.89 44.15
CA GLN A 2 -45.27 27.95 43.02
C GLN A 2 -43.89 27.30 42.85
N THR A 3 -43.82 25.98 43.07
CA THR A 3 -42.64 25.15 42.89
C THR A 3 -42.48 24.83 41.39
N LEU A 4 -41.45 25.39 40.75
CA LEU A 4 -41.05 25.01 39.39
C LEU A 4 -40.23 23.73 39.45
N THR A 5 -40.78 22.65 38.90
CA THR A 5 -40.06 21.38 38.67
C THR A 5 -39.24 21.49 37.40
N LYS A 6 -37.91 21.45 37.52
CA LYS A 6 -37.01 21.44 36.34
C LYS A 6 -36.94 20.00 35.81
N LEU A 7 -37.45 19.76 34.58
CA LEU A 7 -37.22 18.53 33.86
C LEU A 7 -35.82 18.62 33.19
N THR A 8 -34.93 17.75 33.61
CA THR A 8 -33.64 17.55 32.96
C THR A 8 -33.81 16.51 31.86
N LEU A 9 -33.69 16.93 30.60
CA LEU A 9 -33.66 16.03 29.44
C LEU A 9 -32.26 15.43 29.31
N ALA A 10 -32.09 14.15 29.59
CA ALA A 10 -30.85 13.42 29.33
C ALA A 10 -30.82 12.99 27.84
N ALA A 11 -29.92 13.59 27.06
CA ALA A 11 -29.68 13.16 25.68
C ALA A 11 -28.87 11.86 25.69
N LEU A 12 -29.46 10.77 25.27
CA LEU A 12 -28.74 9.53 24.97
C LEU A 12 -27.95 9.72 23.67
N ILE A 13 -26.64 9.83 23.79
CA ILE A 13 -25.72 9.80 22.65
C ILE A 13 -25.57 8.31 22.25
N TRP A 14 -26.20 7.94 21.16
CA TRP A 14 -26.04 6.61 20.57
C TRP A 14 -24.76 6.63 19.71
N THR A 15 -23.66 6.11 20.25
CA THR A 15 -22.45 5.85 19.48
C THR A 15 -22.68 4.57 18.67
N ALA A 16 -22.91 4.71 17.37
CA ALA A 16 -22.87 3.57 16.47
C ALA A 16 -21.45 2.97 16.48
N PRO A 17 -21.29 1.63 16.56
CA PRO A 17 -19.98 1.02 16.40
C PRO A 17 -19.47 1.32 14.99
N ALA A 18 -18.24 1.83 14.89
CA ALA A 18 -17.55 1.92 13.62
C ALA A 18 -17.43 0.49 13.07
N SER A 19 -18.07 0.22 11.93
CA SER A 19 -17.92 -1.04 11.22
C SER A 19 -16.45 -1.09 10.78
N ALA A 20 -15.67 -2.06 11.28
CA ALA A 20 -14.39 -2.40 10.68
C ALA A 20 -14.67 -2.79 9.22
N GLU A 21 -14.23 -2.00 8.27
CA GLU A 21 -14.23 -2.40 6.87
C GLU A 21 -13.39 -3.67 6.78
N THR A 22 -14.03 -4.79 6.42
CA THR A 22 -13.32 -6.03 6.13
C THR A 22 -12.43 -5.77 4.92
N VAL A 23 -11.10 -5.89 5.11
CA VAL A 23 -10.15 -5.84 4.00
C VAL A 23 -10.61 -6.86 2.96
N LYS A 24 -10.99 -6.38 1.78
CA LYS A 24 -11.50 -7.24 0.71
C LYS A 24 -10.36 -8.16 0.28
N GLY A 25 -10.56 -9.47 0.33
CA GLY A 25 -9.59 -10.43 -0.17
C GLY A 25 -9.38 -10.23 -1.68
N LEU A 26 -8.15 -10.46 -2.16
CA LEU A 26 -7.86 -10.51 -3.59
C LEU A 26 -8.46 -11.77 -4.21
N ARG A 27 -8.90 -11.65 -5.47
CA ARG A 27 -9.21 -12.81 -6.30
C ARG A 27 -7.92 -13.52 -6.69
N THR A 28 -7.97 -14.84 -6.75
CA THR A 28 -6.84 -15.66 -7.24
C THR A 28 -6.81 -15.67 -8.77
N PRO A 29 -5.65 -15.94 -9.42
CA PRO A 29 -5.54 -15.98 -10.88
C PRO A 29 -6.57 -16.89 -11.55
N GLY A 30 -6.89 -18.06 -10.96
CA GLY A 30 -7.86 -19.01 -11.51
C GLY A 30 -9.27 -18.45 -11.66
N GLU A 31 -9.64 -17.43 -10.91
CA GLU A 31 -10.96 -16.80 -11.01
C GLU A 31 -11.12 -15.95 -12.29
N PHE A 32 -10.04 -15.75 -13.03
CA PHE A 32 -10.00 -15.04 -14.32
C PHE A 32 -10.01 -15.98 -15.54
N ASP A 33 -9.92 -17.30 -15.33
CA ASP A 33 -9.82 -18.30 -16.42
C ASP A 33 -11.04 -18.32 -17.35
N SER A 34 -12.20 -17.90 -16.83
CA SER A 34 -13.42 -17.78 -17.64
C SER A 34 -13.38 -16.67 -18.70
N ILE A 35 -12.44 -15.74 -18.62
CA ILE A 35 -12.24 -14.66 -19.60
C ILE A 35 -11.48 -15.25 -20.79
N ALA A 36 -12.19 -15.54 -21.89
CA ALA A 36 -11.62 -16.21 -23.04
C ALA A 36 -10.62 -15.37 -23.83
N ASP A 37 -10.85 -14.07 -23.93
CA ASP A 37 -9.91 -13.14 -24.58
C ASP A 37 -8.69 -12.92 -23.69
N GLN A 38 -7.50 -13.29 -24.21
CA GLN A 38 -6.26 -13.24 -23.43
C GLN A 38 -5.90 -11.80 -23.01
N THR A 39 -6.12 -10.82 -23.87
CA THR A 39 -5.82 -9.41 -23.57
C THR A 39 -6.76 -8.89 -22.48
N ALA A 40 -8.05 -9.18 -22.59
CA ALA A 40 -9.02 -8.81 -21.56
C ALA A 40 -8.72 -9.49 -20.22
N ARG A 41 -8.30 -10.77 -20.25
CA ARG A 41 -7.89 -11.48 -19.05
C ARG A 41 -6.65 -10.86 -18.42
N SER A 42 -5.63 -10.54 -19.21
CA SER A 42 -4.42 -9.87 -18.74
C SER A 42 -4.73 -8.51 -18.09
N THR A 43 -5.57 -7.72 -18.72
CA THR A 43 -6.04 -6.44 -18.20
C THR A 43 -6.77 -6.61 -16.85
N ALA A 44 -7.69 -7.58 -16.76
CA ALA A 44 -8.43 -7.84 -15.53
C ALA A 44 -7.53 -8.32 -14.38
N LEU A 45 -6.49 -9.10 -14.68
CA LEU A 45 -5.46 -9.49 -13.71
C LEU A 45 -4.70 -8.27 -13.19
N PHE A 46 -4.33 -7.34 -14.07
CA PHE A 46 -3.66 -6.11 -13.64
C PHE A 46 -4.57 -5.22 -12.80
N GLU A 47 -5.83 -5.10 -13.15
CA GLU A 47 -6.82 -4.34 -12.34
C GLU A 47 -6.95 -4.93 -10.93
N GLU A 48 -6.88 -6.26 -10.79
CA GLU A 48 -6.86 -6.89 -9.46
C GLU A 48 -5.55 -6.61 -8.70
N MET A 49 -4.39 -6.65 -9.38
CA MET A 49 -3.11 -6.22 -8.79
C MET A 49 -3.16 -4.77 -8.33
N PHE A 50 -3.84 -3.90 -9.09
CA PHE A 50 -3.94 -2.48 -8.78
C PHE A 50 -4.66 -2.21 -7.46
N VAL A 51 -5.56 -3.09 -7.02
CA VAL A 51 -6.20 -3.00 -5.69
C VAL A 51 -5.16 -3.03 -4.56
N VAL A 52 -4.05 -3.77 -4.74
CA VAL A 52 -2.91 -3.74 -3.79
C VAL A 52 -2.10 -2.48 -3.98
N ILE A 53 -1.76 -2.14 -5.23
CA ILE A 53 -0.89 -1.01 -5.58
C ILE A 53 -1.47 0.32 -5.09
N GLU A 54 -2.79 0.51 -5.18
CA GLU A 54 -3.47 1.72 -4.69
C GLU A 54 -3.66 1.75 -3.16
N SER A 55 -3.32 0.66 -2.46
CA SER A 55 -3.45 0.64 -1.00
C SER A 55 -2.46 1.61 -0.34
N PRO A 56 -2.78 2.15 0.85
CA PRO A 56 -1.85 3.00 1.59
C PRO A 56 -0.51 2.33 1.89
N ARG A 57 -0.47 0.99 1.93
CA ARG A 57 0.78 0.24 2.20
C ARG A 57 1.79 0.41 1.08
N CYS A 58 1.34 0.45 -0.15
CA CYS A 58 2.19 0.70 -1.31
C CYS A 58 2.41 2.20 -1.55
N LEU A 59 1.33 3.00 -1.54
CA LEU A 59 1.40 4.42 -1.87
C LEU A 59 2.24 5.25 -0.89
N ASN A 60 2.30 4.87 0.40
CA ASN A 60 3.12 5.56 1.38
C ASN A 60 4.62 5.52 1.04
N CYS A 61 5.08 4.42 0.40
CA CYS A 61 6.46 4.24 -0.03
C CYS A 61 6.69 4.68 -1.49
N HIS A 62 5.63 4.88 -2.28
CA HIS A 62 5.65 5.31 -3.67
C HIS A 62 5.10 6.75 -3.87
N PRO A 63 5.57 7.76 -3.11
CA PRO A 63 5.14 9.14 -3.28
C PRO A 63 5.70 9.74 -4.57
N VAL A 64 4.94 10.65 -5.20
CA VAL A 64 5.36 11.38 -6.40
C VAL A 64 6.34 12.52 -6.11
N GLY A 65 6.66 12.75 -4.84
CA GLY A 65 7.57 13.81 -4.38
C GLY A 65 8.57 13.30 -3.34
N ASP A 66 9.23 14.24 -2.67
CA ASP A 66 10.30 13.95 -1.71
C ASP A 66 9.80 13.56 -0.32
N VAL A 67 8.53 13.80 -0.01
CA VAL A 67 7.97 13.54 1.32
C VAL A 67 7.28 12.18 1.33
N PRO A 68 7.74 11.21 2.14
CA PRO A 68 7.02 9.96 2.35
C PRO A 68 5.67 10.22 3.02
N MET A 69 4.71 9.34 2.77
CA MET A 69 3.43 9.35 3.47
C MET A 69 3.44 8.32 4.59
N GLN A 70 2.48 8.43 5.52
CA GLN A 70 2.32 7.48 6.62
C GLN A 70 0.86 7.22 6.96
N GLY A 71 0.63 6.05 7.57
CA GLY A 71 -0.67 5.64 8.07
C GLY A 71 -1.69 5.32 6.96
N ASP A 72 -2.90 4.96 7.36
CA ASP A 72 -3.97 4.60 6.44
C ASP A 72 -4.57 5.82 5.75
N ALA A 73 -4.49 6.99 6.38
CA ALA A 73 -4.95 8.26 5.81
C ALA A 73 -3.89 8.94 4.91
N MET A 74 -2.75 8.29 4.63
CA MET A 74 -1.66 8.79 3.79
C MET A 74 -1.27 10.24 4.12
N GLN A 75 -1.10 10.55 5.41
CA GLN A 75 -0.65 11.86 5.84
C GLN A 75 0.85 12.03 5.57
N PRO A 76 1.35 13.25 5.34
CA PRO A 76 2.78 13.51 5.30
C PRO A 76 3.47 12.97 6.56
N HIS A 77 4.64 12.37 6.38
CA HIS A 77 5.39 11.72 7.46
C HIS A 77 5.66 12.66 8.63
N GLN A 78 5.46 12.18 9.84
CA GLN A 78 5.78 12.88 11.08
C GLN A 78 6.73 12.01 11.95
N PRO A 79 7.88 12.58 12.39
CA PRO A 79 8.38 13.95 12.13
C PRO A 79 8.63 14.19 10.64
N PRO A 80 8.69 15.48 10.20
CA PRO A 80 8.96 15.80 8.80
C PRO A 80 10.31 15.25 8.35
N VAL A 81 10.31 14.43 7.31
CA VAL A 81 11.49 13.84 6.68
C VAL A 81 11.37 13.96 5.16
N VAL A 82 12.47 13.81 4.46
CA VAL A 82 12.53 13.84 2.99
C VAL A 82 13.28 12.62 2.48
N ARG A 83 13.01 12.26 1.24
CA ARG A 83 13.63 11.15 0.50
C ARG A 83 15.15 11.09 0.64
N GLY A 84 15.83 12.20 0.44
CA GLY A 84 17.28 12.24 0.44
C GLY A 84 17.94 11.54 -0.74
N VAL A 85 19.27 11.49 -0.72
CA VAL A 85 20.04 10.80 -1.76
C VAL A 85 19.90 9.28 -1.59
N GLY A 86 19.50 8.60 -2.66
CA GLY A 86 19.36 7.14 -2.68
C GLY A 86 18.12 6.62 -1.93
N ASP A 87 17.13 7.48 -1.67
CA ASP A 87 15.83 7.10 -1.10
C ASP A 87 15.84 6.64 0.37
N PHE A 88 16.98 6.79 1.07
CA PHE A 88 17.20 6.36 2.45
C PHE A 88 17.06 7.47 3.51
N GLY A 89 16.44 8.59 3.15
CA GLY A 89 16.35 9.76 4.00
C GLY A 89 17.52 10.74 3.83
N ALA A 90 17.33 11.97 4.33
CA ALA A 90 18.36 13.01 4.27
C ALA A 90 19.56 12.68 5.15
N THR A 91 20.73 13.29 4.81
CA THR A 91 21.91 13.23 5.67
C THR A 91 21.58 13.80 7.05
N GLY A 92 21.81 13.01 8.11
CA GLY A 92 21.47 13.37 9.50
C GLY A 92 20.05 13.02 9.95
N MET A 93 19.18 12.59 9.03
CA MET A 93 17.83 12.09 9.32
C MET A 93 17.51 10.92 8.38
N ARG A 94 18.30 9.86 8.47
CA ARG A 94 18.06 8.66 7.68
C ARG A 94 16.84 7.90 8.18
N CYS A 95 16.17 7.19 7.28
CA CYS A 95 15.04 6.32 7.63
C CYS A 95 15.41 5.36 8.77
N SER A 96 16.58 4.73 8.71
CA SER A 96 17.10 3.81 9.73
C SER A 96 17.38 4.44 11.10
N THR A 97 17.27 5.76 11.24
CA THR A 97 17.37 6.41 12.57
C THR A 97 16.21 6.03 13.47
N CYS A 98 15.03 5.78 12.88
CA CYS A 98 13.81 5.40 13.60
C CYS A 98 13.29 4.01 13.20
N HIS A 99 13.50 3.60 11.93
CA HIS A 99 13.04 2.34 11.39
C HIS A 99 14.14 1.29 11.50
N GLY A 100 13.99 0.36 12.47
CA GLY A 100 14.89 -0.78 12.64
C GLY A 100 14.52 -1.97 11.74
N ALA A 101 15.07 -3.14 12.05
CA ALA A 101 14.84 -4.36 11.28
C ALA A 101 13.42 -4.94 11.45
N GLU A 102 12.72 -4.56 12.53
CA GLU A 102 11.41 -5.11 12.88
C GLU A 102 10.46 -3.99 13.35
N ASN A 103 9.15 -4.25 13.26
CA ASN A 103 8.14 -3.37 13.81
C ASN A 103 8.30 -3.27 15.34
N VAL A 104 8.24 -2.06 15.89
CA VAL A 104 8.30 -1.82 17.33
C VAL A 104 6.97 -1.26 17.82
N THR A 105 6.17 -2.11 18.49
CA THR A 105 4.90 -1.69 19.08
C THR A 105 5.15 -0.77 20.27
N PHE A 106 4.38 0.31 20.39
CA PHE A 106 4.48 1.21 21.53
C PHE A 106 4.04 0.51 22.84
N THR A 107 4.65 0.89 23.96
CA THR A 107 4.32 0.33 25.27
C THR A 107 2.86 0.60 25.69
N THR A 108 2.22 1.58 25.09
CA THR A 108 0.78 1.86 25.26
C THR A 108 -0.11 0.84 24.55
N GLY A 109 0.44 0.03 23.63
CA GLY A 109 -0.33 -0.88 22.79
C GLY A 109 -1.09 -0.20 21.64
N GLU A 110 -0.94 1.12 21.48
CA GLU A 110 -1.60 1.90 20.42
C GLU A 110 -0.57 2.34 19.37
N GLY A 111 -0.48 1.59 18.28
CA GLY A 111 0.42 1.89 17.14
C GLY A 111 1.83 1.34 17.32
N SER A 112 2.62 1.53 16.28
CA SER A 112 3.99 1.02 16.20
C SER A 112 4.85 1.90 15.28
N ILE A 113 6.18 1.81 15.45
CA ILE A 113 7.14 2.26 14.45
C ILE A 113 7.35 1.10 13.48
N PRO A 114 7.11 1.27 12.17
CA PRO A 114 7.37 0.22 11.20
C PRO A 114 8.88 -0.05 11.08
N GLY A 115 9.23 -1.30 10.79
CA GLY A 115 10.61 -1.71 10.61
C GLY A 115 10.75 -2.82 9.58
N HIS A 116 11.81 -2.73 8.81
CA HIS A 116 12.36 -3.70 7.87
C HIS A 116 13.77 -3.24 7.47
N GLU A 117 14.67 -4.13 7.14
CA GLU A 117 16.00 -3.76 6.69
C GLU A 117 16.25 -4.24 5.25
N PRO A 118 16.52 -3.29 4.32
CA PRO A 118 16.55 -1.84 4.48
C PRO A 118 15.15 -1.21 4.54
N TRP A 119 15.00 -0.05 5.21
CA TRP A 119 13.81 0.81 5.15
C TRP A 119 14.10 2.00 4.24
N GLN A 120 13.36 2.09 3.12
CA GLN A 120 13.59 3.11 2.08
C GLN A 120 12.32 3.41 1.30
N LEU A 121 12.32 4.52 0.57
CA LEU A 121 11.31 4.79 -0.44
C LEU A 121 11.65 4.09 -1.76
N ALA A 122 10.63 3.86 -2.57
CA ALA A 122 10.84 3.56 -3.97
C ALA A 122 11.48 4.76 -4.70
N PRO A 123 12.27 4.57 -5.76
CA PRO A 123 12.80 5.66 -6.57
C PRO A 123 11.69 6.63 -7.01
N ILE A 124 12.01 7.92 -7.11
CA ILE A 124 11.00 8.97 -7.41
C ILE A 124 10.28 8.72 -8.74
N GLU A 125 10.95 8.10 -9.70
CA GLU A 125 10.37 7.71 -10.99
C GLU A 125 9.24 6.67 -10.85
N MET A 126 9.22 5.97 -9.72
CA MET A 126 8.21 4.97 -9.35
C MET A 126 7.13 5.54 -8.40
N GLY A 127 6.91 6.85 -8.42
CA GLY A 127 5.80 7.47 -7.69
C GLY A 127 4.44 7.09 -8.30
N TRP A 128 3.47 6.70 -7.45
CA TRP A 128 2.15 6.19 -7.90
C TRP A 128 0.96 7.02 -7.43
N ILE A 129 1.13 7.87 -6.43
CA ILE A 129 0.03 8.67 -5.88
C ILE A 129 -0.63 9.49 -6.99
N GLY A 130 -1.92 9.28 -7.18
CA GLY A 130 -2.72 9.99 -8.18
C GLY A 130 -2.68 9.42 -9.59
N LEU A 131 -1.92 8.34 -9.83
CA LEU A 131 -1.91 7.64 -11.11
C LEU A 131 -3.05 6.63 -11.20
N THR A 132 -3.56 6.45 -12.41
CA THR A 132 -4.53 5.42 -12.78
C THR A 132 -3.86 4.05 -12.93
N ALA A 133 -4.64 2.97 -12.93
CA ALA A 133 -4.15 1.63 -13.23
C ALA A 133 -3.41 1.56 -14.56
N ALA A 134 -3.91 2.24 -15.60
CA ALA A 134 -3.27 2.30 -16.91
C ALA A 134 -1.88 2.95 -16.85
N GLU A 135 -1.75 4.07 -16.12
CA GLU A 135 -0.50 4.81 -15.99
C GLU A 135 0.54 4.03 -15.17
N VAL A 136 0.13 3.39 -14.07
CA VAL A 136 1.02 2.52 -13.29
C VAL A 136 1.45 1.31 -14.10
N CYS A 137 0.53 0.65 -14.82
CA CYS A 137 0.87 -0.47 -15.70
C CYS A 137 1.91 -0.07 -16.76
N ALA A 138 1.71 1.07 -17.41
CA ALA A 138 2.67 1.59 -18.38
C ALA A 138 4.03 1.88 -17.74
N GLN A 139 4.05 2.43 -16.52
CA GLN A 139 5.28 2.69 -15.77
C GLN A 139 6.03 1.40 -15.43
N LEU A 140 5.34 0.37 -14.93
CA LEU A 140 5.97 -0.91 -14.59
C LEU A 140 6.65 -1.58 -15.81
N LYS A 141 6.18 -1.29 -17.01
CA LYS A 141 6.74 -1.81 -18.28
C LYS A 141 7.81 -0.91 -18.89
N ASP A 142 8.06 0.25 -18.33
CA ASP A 142 9.07 1.20 -18.81
C ASP A 142 10.36 1.08 -17.99
N PRO A 143 11.47 0.54 -18.55
CA PRO A 143 12.73 0.38 -17.84
C PRO A 143 13.29 1.69 -17.26
N ALA A 144 13.02 2.82 -17.91
CA ALA A 144 13.45 4.14 -17.40
C ALA A 144 12.70 4.58 -16.13
N ARG A 145 11.56 3.95 -15.84
CA ARG A 145 10.66 4.32 -14.76
C ARG A 145 10.38 3.20 -13.75
N ASN A 146 10.98 2.03 -13.93
CA ASN A 146 10.79 0.86 -13.06
C ASN A 146 12.10 0.37 -12.42
N GLY A 147 13.16 1.20 -12.43
CA GLY A 147 14.48 0.81 -11.91
C GLY A 147 15.21 -0.17 -12.81
N ASN A 148 14.95 -0.15 -14.13
CA ASN A 148 15.52 -1.04 -15.15
C ASN A 148 15.21 -2.53 -14.88
N ARG A 149 14.06 -2.82 -14.31
CA ARG A 149 13.60 -4.18 -14.02
C ARG A 149 12.94 -4.81 -15.25
N THR A 150 13.22 -6.09 -15.47
CA THR A 150 12.43 -6.95 -16.35
C THR A 150 11.09 -7.32 -15.70
N LEU A 151 10.15 -7.88 -16.45
CA LEU A 151 8.89 -8.39 -15.88
C LEU A 151 9.16 -9.53 -14.87
N ALA A 152 10.18 -10.35 -15.07
CA ALA A 152 10.57 -11.37 -14.12
C ALA A 152 11.10 -10.78 -12.80
N ASP A 153 11.90 -9.71 -12.88
CA ASP A 153 12.37 -9.00 -11.68
C ASP A 153 11.22 -8.33 -10.93
N LEU A 154 10.20 -7.84 -11.66
CA LEU A 154 8.99 -7.28 -11.04
C LEU A 154 8.18 -8.37 -10.34
N HIS A 155 8.05 -9.55 -10.94
CA HIS A 155 7.40 -10.69 -10.29
C HIS A 155 8.14 -11.07 -9.00
N GLU A 156 9.46 -11.26 -9.06
CA GLU A 156 10.27 -11.61 -7.89
C GLU A 156 10.12 -10.55 -6.79
N HIS A 157 10.18 -9.25 -7.14
CA HIS A 157 9.97 -8.15 -6.21
C HIS A 157 8.60 -8.23 -5.55
N ASN A 158 7.53 -8.43 -6.32
CA ASN A 158 6.18 -8.50 -5.77
C ASN A 158 5.94 -9.75 -4.92
N ALA A 159 6.50 -10.90 -5.32
CA ALA A 159 6.23 -12.19 -4.71
C ALA A 159 7.09 -12.47 -3.47
N THR A 160 8.33 -11.96 -3.42
CA THR A 160 9.31 -12.44 -2.44
C THR A 160 10.08 -11.35 -1.68
N ASP A 161 10.05 -10.10 -2.15
CA ASP A 161 10.77 -9.01 -1.48
C ASP A 161 10.18 -8.74 -0.10
N GLY A 162 11.02 -8.75 0.93
CA GLY A 162 10.57 -8.60 2.32
C GLY A 162 10.03 -7.21 2.63
N LEU A 163 10.53 -6.14 1.99
CA LEU A 163 9.99 -4.80 2.17
C LEU A 163 8.60 -4.67 1.56
N VAL A 164 8.35 -5.34 0.43
CA VAL A 164 6.99 -5.47 -0.14
C VAL A 164 6.11 -6.29 0.81
N GLY A 165 6.62 -7.42 1.32
CA GLY A 165 5.93 -8.30 2.28
C GLY A 165 5.51 -7.60 3.56
N TRP A 166 6.27 -6.58 4.00
CA TRP A 166 5.88 -5.74 5.12
C TRP A 166 4.49 -5.10 4.93
N GLY A 167 4.05 -4.90 3.71
CA GLY A 167 2.71 -4.37 3.41
C GLY A 167 1.57 -5.21 3.98
N TRP A 168 1.76 -6.51 4.20
CA TRP A 168 0.79 -7.41 4.82
C TRP A 168 1.00 -7.62 6.31
N GLU A 169 2.18 -7.23 6.83
CA GLU A 169 2.52 -7.28 8.25
C GLU A 169 2.95 -5.89 8.77
N PRO A 170 2.12 -4.83 8.58
CA PRO A 170 2.55 -3.44 8.80
C PRO A 170 2.69 -3.05 10.28
N GLY A 171 2.42 -3.96 11.19
CA GLY A 171 2.43 -3.70 12.61
C GLY A 171 1.19 -2.98 13.12
N GLU A 172 1.13 -2.82 14.43
CA GLU A 172 -0.02 -2.26 15.15
C GLU A 172 -0.40 -0.86 14.65
N GLY A 173 -1.71 -0.61 14.54
CA GLY A 173 -2.26 0.69 14.12
C GLY A 173 -2.28 0.93 12.61
N ARG A 174 -2.07 -0.10 11.78
CA ARG A 174 -2.15 -0.02 10.30
C ARG A 174 -2.94 -1.17 9.72
N THR A 175 -3.79 -0.86 8.76
CA THR A 175 -4.51 -1.87 7.97
C THR A 175 -3.54 -2.54 7.01
N PRO A 176 -3.44 -3.87 6.97
CA PRO A 176 -2.65 -4.58 5.97
C PRO A 176 -3.10 -4.28 4.54
N ALA A 177 -2.22 -4.52 3.57
CA ALA A 177 -2.60 -4.54 2.16
C ALA A 177 -3.67 -5.62 1.89
N PRO A 178 -4.51 -5.48 0.85
CA PRO A 178 -5.50 -6.49 0.50
C PRO A 178 -4.88 -7.85 0.14
N GLY A 179 -5.52 -8.93 0.53
CA GLY A 179 -5.08 -10.30 0.24
C GLY A 179 -3.80 -10.72 0.95
N THR A 180 -2.89 -11.35 0.22
CA THR A 180 -1.57 -11.78 0.69
C THR A 180 -0.49 -11.48 -0.35
N GLN A 181 0.78 -11.41 0.07
CA GLN A 181 1.91 -11.26 -0.86
C GLN A 181 1.96 -12.41 -1.87
N GLU A 182 1.67 -13.64 -1.44
CA GLU A 182 1.62 -14.81 -2.32
C GLU A 182 0.62 -14.60 -3.47
N ILE A 183 -0.64 -14.23 -3.16
CA ILE A 183 -1.66 -13.98 -4.19
C ILE A 183 -1.25 -12.82 -5.09
N PHE A 184 -0.65 -11.76 -4.56
CA PHE A 184 -0.14 -10.64 -5.35
C PHE A 184 0.97 -11.07 -6.31
N GLY A 185 1.89 -11.92 -5.87
CA GLY A 185 2.91 -12.55 -6.71
C GLY A 185 2.29 -13.41 -7.80
N ASP A 186 1.33 -14.28 -7.46
CA ASP A 186 0.62 -15.14 -8.40
C ASP A 186 -0.15 -14.35 -9.47
N LEU A 187 -0.82 -13.27 -9.07
CA LEU A 187 -1.48 -12.34 -10.00
C LEU A 187 -0.46 -11.69 -10.94
N THR A 188 0.70 -11.29 -10.42
CA THR A 188 1.78 -10.70 -11.23
C THR A 188 2.27 -11.70 -12.26
N GLN A 189 2.52 -12.97 -11.88
CA GLN A 189 2.93 -14.01 -12.81
C GLN A 189 1.87 -14.28 -13.89
N ALA A 190 0.60 -14.42 -13.48
CA ALA A 190 -0.49 -14.67 -14.41
C ALA A 190 -0.70 -13.50 -15.39
N TRP A 191 -0.53 -12.25 -14.94
CA TRP A 191 -0.54 -11.07 -15.79
C TRP A 191 0.58 -11.13 -16.84
N ILE A 192 1.80 -11.51 -16.45
CA ILE A 192 2.95 -11.68 -17.35
C ILE A 192 2.66 -12.77 -18.37
N ASP A 193 2.21 -13.95 -17.92
CA ASP A 193 1.94 -15.12 -18.76
C ASP A 193 0.83 -14.86 -19.80
N THR A 194 -0.09 -13.96 -19.49
CA THR A 194 -1.16 -13.55 -20.38
C THR A 194 -0.80 -12.39 -21.31
N GLY A 195 0.47 -11.93 -21.28
CA GLY A 195 1.00 -10.93 -22.20
C GLY A 195 1.16 -9.53 -21.61
N ALA A 196 1.01 -9.37 -20.32
CA ALA A 196 1.22 -8.12 -19.59
C ALA A 196 0.48 -6.92 -20.20
N ALA A 197 -0.79 -7.11 -20.59
CA ALA A 197 -1.63 -6.04 -21.14
C ALA A 197 -2.04 -5.04 -20.06
N CYS A 198 -2.08 -3.76 -20.42
CA CYS A 198 -2.50 -2.69 -19.53
C CYS A 198 -3.97 -2.31 -19.75
N PRO A 199 -4.67 -1.83 -18.71
CA PRO A 199 -5.98 -1.19 -18.86
C PRO A 199 -5.92 -0.03 -19.86
N ALA A 200 -7.07 0.29 -20.46
CA ALA A 200 -7.21 1.47 -21.31
C ALA A 200 -7.17 2.74 -20.42
N THR A 201 -6.65 3.84 -20.98
CA THR A 201 -6.64 5.18 -20.33
C THR A 201 -8.02 5.81 -20.36
#